data_b55bfd890784dc68c209ad0c30564f78
#
_entry.id   b55bfd890784dc68c209ad0c30564f78
#
_cell.length_a   1.000
_cell.length_b   1.000
_cell.length_c   1.000
_cell.angle_alpha   90.00
_cell.angle_beta   90.00
_cell.angle_gamma   90.00
#
_symmetry.space_group_name_H-M   'P 1'
#
loop_
_entity.id
_entity.type
_entity.pdbx_description
1 polymer ?
#
loop_
_entity_poly.entity_id
_entity_poly.type
_entity_poly.pdbx_seq_one_letter_code
_entity_poly.pdbx_strand_id
1 'polypeptide(L)'
;MLAKLARTLPAGDGWLFEPKWDGFRCIVFRDGDEIELGSRNERPLTRYFPEVVEAVREQLPERCVVDGELVITGAEGLEFDALQLRLHPAESRVRKLAGEIPASFVAFDLLALGDRDLRSAPLSERRALL
;
A
#
# COMPACT_ATOMS: atom_id res chain seq x y z
N MET A 1 0.62 11.91 -7.80
CA MET A 1 0.88 11.84 -9.26
C MET A 1 0.06 10.71 -9.85
N LEU A 2 -0.63 10.98 -10.95
CA LEU A 2 -1.42 9.96 -11.63
C LEU A 2 -0.61 9.32 -12.76
N ALA A 3 -0.78 8.03 -12.92
CA ALA A 3 -0.13 7.29 -13.99
C ALA A 3 -0.74 7.67 -15.34
N LYS A 4 0.10 7.70 -16.36
CA LYS A 4 -0.31 7.94 -17.74
C LYS A 4 0.05 6.71 -18.57
N LEU A 5 -0.89 6.25 -19.39
CA LEU A 5 -0.66 5.11 -20.26
C LEU A 5 0.38 5.45 -21.33
N ALA A 6 1.36 4.59 -21.48
CA ALA A 6 2.33 4.67 -22.57
C ALA A 6 2.40 3.31 -23.27
N ARG A 7 2.63 3.33 -24.60
CA ARG A 7 2.70 2.08 -25.39
C ARG A 7 4.06 1.41 -25.31
N THR A 8 5.11 2.18 -25.04
CA THR A 8 6.48 1.68 -24.98
C THR A 8 7.15 2.20 -23.71
N LEU A 9 8.12 1.46 -23.22
CA LEU A 9 8.94 1.92 -22.10
C LEU A 9 9.87 3.04 -22.57
N PRO A 10 10.02 4.11 -21.75
CA PRO A 10 10.98 5.16 -22.10
C PRO A 10 12.40 4.61 -22.09
N ALA A 11 13.25 5.12 -22.97
CA ALA A 11 14.65 4.76 -23.06
C ALA A 11 15.53 5.85 -22.46
N GLY A 12 16.76 5.49 -22.05
CA GLY A 12 17.75 6.42 -21.52
C GLY A 12 17.91 6.33 -20.01
N ASP A 13 18.86 7.13 -19.50
CA ASP A 13 19.14 7.20 -18.08
C ASP A 13 18.11 8.08 -17.36
N GLY A 14 17.99 7.94 -16.06
CA GLY A 14 17.10 8.76 -15.25
C GLY A 14 15.69 8.20 -15.09
N TRP A 15 15.42 6.98 -15.57
CA TRP A 15 14.14 6.29 -15.39
C TRP A 15 14.27 5.19 -14.32
N LEU A 16 13.25 5.10 -13.47
CA LEU A 16 13.07 3.99 -12.54
C LEU A 16 11.87 3.17 -13.01
N PHE A 17 12.07 1.88 -13.14
CA PHE A 17 11.02 0.95 -13.55
C PHE A 17 10.53 0.15 -12.34
N GLU A 18 9.24 0.02 -12.23
CA GLU A 18 8.62 -0.76 -11.17
C GLU A 18 7.43 -1.55 -11.73
N PRO A 19 7.12 -2.72 -11.16
CA PRO A 19 5.96 -3.48 -11.61
C PRO A 19 4.67 -2.73 -11.28
N LYS A 20 3.68 -2.91 -12.15
CA LYS A 20 2.34 -2.42 -11.88
C LYS A 20 1.59 -3.48 -11.08
N TRP A 21 1.33 -3.18 -9.81
CA TRP A 21 0.61 -4.09 -8.94
C TRP A 21 -0.89 -3.96 -9.17
N ASP A 22 -1.59 -5.08 -9.32
CA ASP A 22 -3.06 -5.10 -9.44
C ASP A 22 -3.67 -5.31 -8.06
N GLY A 23 -4.08 -4.22 -7.43
CA GLY A 23 -4.64 -4.23 -6.11
C GLY A 23 -5.32 -2.92 -5.77
N PHE A 24 -5.46 -2.63 -4.48
CA PHE A 24 -5.99 -1.37 -4.00
C PHE A 24 -4.85 -0.42 -3.64
N ARG A 25 -4.79 0.73 -4.29
CA ARG A 25 -3.85 1.78 -3.90
C ARG A 25 -4.12 2.16 -2.46
N CYS A 26 -3.09 2.19 -1.66
CA CYS A 26 -3.21 2.44 -0.23
C CYS A 26 -2.07 3.32 0.25
N ILE A 27 -2.41 4.38 1.00
CA ILE A 27 -1.43 5.19 1.70
C ILE A 27 -1.55 4.84 3.18
N VAL A 28 -0.44 4.38 3.75
CA VAL A 28 -0.36 4.04 5.17
C VAL A 28 0.10 5.28 5.93
N PHE A 29 -0.69 5.68 6.93
CA PHE A 29 -0.33 6.71 7.89
C PHE A 29 -0.10 6.04 9.23
N ARG A 30 1.08 6.23 9.81
CA ARG A 30 1.37 5.74 11.15
C ARG A 30 1.95 6.83 12.02
N ASP A 31 1.36 6.99 13.22
CA ASP A 31 1.88 7.84 14.29
C ASP A 31 1.72 7.09 15.61
N GLY A 32 2.81 6.45 16.07
CA GLY A 32 2.76 5.58 17.24
C GLY A 32 1.82 4.40 17.02
N ASP A 33 0.83 4.27 17.87
CA ASP A 33 -0.19 3.21 17.77
C ASP A 33 -1.35 3.57 16.83
N GLU A 34 -1.41 4.81 16.39
CA GLU A 34 -2.43 5.23 15.43
C GLU A 34 -1.99 4.86 14.02
N ILE A 35 -2.77 4.00 13.38
CA ILE A 35 -2.51 3.50 12.03
C ILE A 35 -3.77 3.66 11.20
N GLU A 36 -3.64 4.29 10.05
CA GLU A 36 -4.74 4.46 9.11
C GLU A 36 -4.31 4.02 7.72
N LEU A 37 -5.17 3.26 7.06
CA LEU A 37 -5.02 2.85 5.66
C LEU A 37 -5.97 3.68 4.81
N GLY A 38 -5.44 4.63 4.06
CA GLY A 38 -6.23 5.53 3.21
C GLY A 38 -6.33 5.01 1.78
N SER A 39 -7.52 5.12 1.20
CA SER A 39 -7.71 4.80 -0.21
C SER A 39 -7.62 6.07 -1.07
N ARG A 40 -7.51 5.85 -2.38
CA ARG A 40 -7.47 6.92 -3.36
C ARG A 40 -8.69 7.85 -3.34
N ASN A 41 -9.85 7.32 -2.94
CA ASN A 41 -11.10 8.05 -2.88
C ASN A 41 -11.43 8.57 -1.47
N GLU A 42 -10.42 8.70 -0.62
CA GLU A 42 -10.54 9.15 0.78
C GLU A 42 -11.40 8.22 1.65
N ARG A 43 -11.71 7.03 1.17
CA ARG A 43 -12.42 6.04 1.97
C ARG A 43 -11.41 5.24 2.79
N PRO A 44 -11.55 5.18 4.13
CA PRO A 44 -10.61 4.42 4.93
C PRO A 44 -10.76 2.91 4.67
N LEU A 45 -9.62 2.23 4.53
CA LEU A 45 -9.54 0.79 4.34
C LEU A 45 -9.19 0.06 5.64
N THR A 46 -8.88 0.80 6.70
CA THR A 46 -8.35 0.29 7.97
C THR A 46 -9.17 -0.85 8.54
N ARG A 47 -10.47 -0.69 8.61
CA ARG A 47 -11.37 -1.69 9.21
C ARG A 47 -11.44 -3.01 8.44
N TYR A 48 -11.12 -2.99 7.14
CA TYR A 48 -11.24 -4.17 6.27
C TYR A 48 -9.99 -5.03 6.26
N PHE A 49 -8.86 -4.51 6.72
CA PHE A 49 -7.56 -5.17 6.62
C PHE A 49 -6.81 -5.16 7.96
N PRO A 50 -7.39 -5.79 9.01
CA PRO A 50 -6.74 -5.81 10.33
C PRO A 50 -5.36 -6.47 10.31
N GLU A 51 -5.14 -7.46 9.46
CA GLU A 51 -3.85 -8.12 9.32
C GLU A 51 -2.77 -7.18 8.77
N VAL A 52 -3.16 -6.26 7.87
CA VAL A 52 -2.23 -5.24 7.33
C VAL A 52 -1.89 -4.22 8.40
N VAL A 53 -2.87 -3.81 9.21
CA VAL A 53 -2.64 -2.90 10.35
C VAL A 53 -1.60 -3.50 11.30
N GLU A 54 -1.72 -4.79 11.62
CA GLU A 54 -0.75 -5.47 12.49
C GLU A 54 0.63 -5.56 11.84
N ALA A 55 0.71 -5.85 10.55
CA ALA A 55 1.97 -5.88 9.82
C ALA A 55 2.66 -4.51 9.81
N VAL A 56 1.89 -3.44 9.64
CA VAL A 56 2.41 -2.07 9.72
C VAL A 56 2.99 -1.79 11.10
N ARG A 57 2.26 -2.18 12.15
CA ARG A 57 2.70 -1.98 13.53
C ARG A 57 4.02 -2.69 13.82
N GLU A 58 4.20 -3.89 13.27
CA GLU A 58 5.39 -4.70 13.51
C GLU A 58 6.58 -4.30 12.65
N GLN A 59 6.35 -3.82 11.43
CA GLN A 59 7.41 -3.72 10.43
C GLN A 59 7.78 -2.30 10.00
N LEU A 60 6.89 -1.33 10.14
CA LEU A 60 7.15 0.04 9.71
C LEU A 60 7.63 0.92 10.86
N PRO A 61 8.36 2.01 10.55
CA PRO A 61 8.77 2.98 11.57
C PRO A 61 7.56 3.58 12.30
N GLU A 62 7.77 4.01 13.55
CA GLU A 62 6.69 4.52 14.40
C GLU A 62 5.98 5.76 13.85
N ARG A 63 6.67 6.55 13.02
CA ARG A 63 6.08 7.73 12.36
C ARG A 63 6.48 7.74 10.91
N CYS A 64 5.52 7.46 10.03
CA CYS A 64 5.77 7.44 8.60
C CYS A 64 4.49 7.57 7.79
N VAL A 65 4.65 7.97 6.54
CA VAL A 65 3.60 7.93 5.52
C VAL A 65 4.17 7.18 4.31
N VAL A 66 3.56 6.06 3.97
CA VAL A 66 4.06 5.15 2.93
C VAL A 66 2.97 4.92 1.89
N ASP A 67 3.32 5.08 0.62
CA ASP A 67 2.43 4.81 -0.50
C ASP A 67 2.73 3.41 -1.04
N GLY A 68 1.68 2.68 -1.33
CA GLY A 68 1.81 1.31 -1.82
C GLY A 68 0.51 0.76 -2.34
N GLU A 69 0.46 -0.55 -2.40
CA GLU A 69 -0.68 -1.28 -2.90
C GLU A 69 -1.02 -2.44 -1.98
N LEU A 70 -2.32 -2.63 -1.68
CA LEU A 70 -2.81 -3.84 -1.04
C LEU A 70 -3.05 -4.89 -2.11
N VAL A 71 -2.48 -6.07 -1.93
CA VAL A 71 -2.59 -7.17 -2.88
C VAL A 71 -2.93 -8.47 -2.15
N ILE A 72 -3.59 -9.38 -2.86
CA ILE A 72 -3.75 -10.77 -2.43
C ILE A 72 -3.11 -11.64 -3.51
N THR A 73 -2.22 -12.53 -3.10
CA THR A 73 -1.57 -13.47 -4.01
C THR A 73 -2.22 -14.83 -3.92
N GLY A 74 -2.44 -15.46 -5.06
CA GLY A 74 -2.96 -16.81 -5.16
C GLY A 74 -2.07 -17.68 -6.03
N ALA A 75 -2.54 -18.88 -6.38
CA ALA A 75 -1.77 -19.85 -7.16
C ALA A 75 -1.37 -19.34 -8.55
N GLU A 76 -2.17 -18.43 -9.11
CA GLU A 76 -1.94 -17.88 -10.46
C GLU A 76 -1.45 -16.43 -10.45
N GLY A 77 -0.98 -15.92 -9.32
CA GLY A 77 -0.49 -14.55 -9.17
C GLY A 77 -1.45 -13.68 -8.37
N LEU A 78 -1.60 -12.40 -8.75
CA LEU A 78 -2.41 -11.45 -7.99
C LEU A 78 -3.91 -11.69 -8.24
N GLU A 79 -4.68 -11.68 -7.15
CA GLU A 79 -6.13 -11.94 -7.19
C GLU A 79 -6.92 -10.69 -6.76
N PHE A 80 -7.24 -9.83 -7.72
CA PHE A 80 -7.98 -8.60 -7.48
C PHE A 80 -9.39 -8.86 -6.96
N ASP A 81 -10.07 -9.87 -7.49
CA ASP A 81 -11.44 -10.22 -7.06
C ASP A 81 -11.49 -10.61 -5.59
N ALA A 82 -10.45 -11.27 -5.09
CA ALA A 82 -10.33 -11.63 -3.69
C ALA A 82 -10.25 -10.38 -2.79
N LEU A 83 -9.57 -9.32 -3.24
CA LEU A 83 -9.55 -8.04 -2.54
C LEU A 83 -10.94 -7.43 -2.42
N GLN A 84 -11.73 -7.48 -3.48
CA GLN A 84 -13.09 -6.93 -3.46
C GLN A 84 -13.98 -7.66 -2.45
N LEU A 85 -13.79 -8.97 -2.28
CA LEU A 85 -14.50 -9.76 -1.28
C LEU A 85 -14.17 -9.32 0.15
N ARG A 86 -13.02 -8.72 0.37
CA ARG A 86 -12.59 -8.25 1.69
C ARG A 86 -13.37 -7.01 2.17
N LEU A 87 -14.00 -6.27 1.27
CA LEU A 87 -14.79 -5.08 1.60
C LEU A 87 -16.19 -5.49 2.06
N HIS A 88 -16.28 -5.99 3.27
CA HIS A 88 -17.53 -6.49 3.83
C HIS A 88 -17.95 -5.65 5.06
N PRO A 89 -19.24 -5.30 5.21
CA PRO A 89 -19.69 -4.46 6.32
C PRO A 89 -19.66 -5.17 7.69
N ALA A 90 -19.76 -6.51 7.73
CA ALA A 90 -19.76 -7.25 8.98
C ALA A 90 -18.35 -7.52 9.48
N GLU A 91 -18.06 -7.10 10.71
CA GLU A 91 -16.74 -7.26 11.33
C GLU A 91 -16.33 -8.73 11.46
N SER A 92 -17.25 -9.61 11.79
CA SER A 92 -16.98 -11.06 11.91
C SER A 92 -16.51 -11.64 10.57
N ARG A 93 -17.11 -11.20 9.46
CA ARG A 93 -16.71 -11.63 8.12
C ARG A 93 -15.35 -11.08 7.74
N VAL A 94 -15.07 -9.83 8.08
CA VAL A 94 -13.76 -9.21 7.86
C VAL A 94 -12.66 -10.01 8.56
N ARG A 95 -12.86 -10.37 9.82
CA ARG A 95 -11.87 -11.15 10.58
C ARG A 95 -11.67 -12.54 10.02
N LYS A 96 -12.73 -13.20 9.59
CA LYS A 96 -12.66 -14.52 8.97
C LYS A 96 -11.86 -14.47 7.68
N LEU A 97 -12.17 -13.52 6.81
CA LEU A 97 -11.46 -13.35 5.54
C LEU A 97 -10.00 -12.94 5.72
N ALA A 98 -9.68 -12.17 6.76
CA ALA A 98 -8.31 -11.82 7.07
C ALA A 98 -7.45 -13.04 7.37
N GLY A 99 -8.04 -14.09 7.96
CA GLY A 99 -7.34 -15.36 8.18
C GLY A 99 -7.30 -16.27 6.95
N GLU A 100 -8.36 -16.29 6.15
CA GLU A 100 -8.48 -17.18 4.99
C GLU A 100 -7.79 -16.65 3.73
N ILE A 101 -7.94 -15.35 3.46
CA ILE A 101 -7.36 -14.70 2.27
C ILE A 101 -6.65 -13.39 2.69
N PRO A 102 -5.52 -13.51 3.43
CA PRO A 102 -4.84 -12.32 3.92
C PRO A 102 -4.27 -11.48 2.79
N ALA A 103 -4.32 -10.16 2.98
CA ALA A 103 -3.71 -9.22 2.07
C ALA A 103 -2.28 -8.88 2.53
N SER A 104 -1.45 -8.48 1.58
CA SER A 104 -0.13 -7.94 1.82
C SER A 104 -0.08 -6.48 1.35
N PHE A 105 0.76 -5.69 1.98
CA PHE A 105 1.02 -4.32 1.54
C PHE A 105 2.38 -4.27 0.84
N VAL A 106 2.38 -3.83 -0.41
CA VAL A 106 3.60 -3.63 -1.18
C VAL A 106 3.92 -2.15 -1.18
N ALA A 107 4.94 -1.76 -0.43
CA ALA A 107 5.39 -0.38 -0.34
C ALA A 107 6.28 -0.03 -1.54
N PHE A 108 6.02 1.09 -2.19
CA PHE A 108 6.84 1.52 -3.31
C PHE A 108 7.23 3.00 -3.24
N ASP A 109 6.73 3.77 -2.29
CA ASP A 109 7.14 5.16 -2.11
C ASP A 109 7.06 5.55 -0.63
N LEU A 110 8.01 6.36 -0.18
CA LEU A 110 8.05 6.89 1.18
C LEU A 110 7.80 8.40 1.11
N LEU A 111 6.70 8.85 1.68
CA LEU A 111 6.26 10.25 1.57
C LEU A 111 6.67 11.08 2.78
N ALA A 112 6.80 10.48 3.95
CA ALA A 112 7.26 11.14 5.16
C ALA A 112 7.88 10.13 6.12
N LEU A 113 8.91 10.56 6.85
CA LEU A 113 9.60 9.74 7.86
C LEU A 113 9.94 10.61 9.06
N GLY A 114 9.38 10.26 10.23
CA GLY A 114 9.51 11.10 11.41
C GLY A 114 8.94 12.49 11.15
N ASP A 115 9.74 13.53 11.37
CA ASP A 115 9.35 14.91 11.12
C ASP A 115 9.69 15.41 9.71
N ARG A 116 10.24 14.54 8.86
CA ARG A 116 10.67 14.90 7.50
C ARG A 116 9.57 14.64 6.48
N ASP A 117 9.16 15.69 5.78
CA ASP A 117 8.32 15.58 4.61
C ASP A 117 9.24 15.31 3.39
N LEU A 118 9.05 14.16 2.76
CA LEU A 118 9.90 13.73 1.66
C LEU A 118 9.27 13.94 0.29
N ARG A 119 8.07 14.52 0.23
CA ARG A 119 7.32 14.66 -1.04
C ARG A 119 8.05 15.49 -2.09
N SER A 120 8.87 16.46 -1.67
CA SER A 120 9.68 17.28 -2.58
C SER A 120 11.05 16.68 -2.90
N ALA A 121 11.45 15.60 -2.23
CA ALA A 121 12.70 14.91 -2.51
C ALA A 121 12.57 14.08 -3.80
N PRO A 122 13.69 13.85 -4.54
CA PRO A 122 13.67 12.98 -5.70
C PRO A 122 13.24 11.55 -5.36
N LEU A 123 12.57 10.88 -6.29
CA LEU A 123 12.10 9.50 -6.08
C LEU A 123 13.25 8.56 -5.71
N SER A 124 14.42 8.74 -6.31
CA SER A 124 15.61 7.93 -6.01
C SER A 124 16.00 8.00 -4.53
N GLU A 125 15.91 9.18 -3.90
CA GLU A 125 16.18 9.34 -2.47
C GLU A 125 15.10 8.66 -1.63
N ARG A 126 13.84 8.85 -1.99
CA ARG A 126 12.73 8.23 -1.27
C ARG A 126 12.82 6.71 -1.31
N ARG A 127 13.15 6.14 -2.47
CA ARG A 127 13.32 4.69 -2.65
C ARG A 127 14.51 4.15 -1.86
N ALA A 128 15.58 4.90 -1.75
CA ALA A 128 16.75 4.48 -0.96
C ALA A 128 16.44 4.38 0.54
N LEU A 129 15.50 5.17 1.04
CA LEU A 129 15.08 5.13 2.43
C LEU A 129 14.00 4.06 2.71
N LEU A 130 13.39 3.53 1.68
CA LEU A 130 12.29 2.57 1.80
C LEU A 130 12.76 1.12 2.17
#